data_33a15715f3d40ee4bef8746b06fabb66
#
_entry.id   33a15715f3d40ee4bef8746b06fabb66
#
_cell.length_a   1.000
_cell.length_b   1.000
_cell.length_c   1.000
_cell.angle_alpha   90.00
_cell.angle_beta   90.00
_cell.angle_gamma   90.00
#
_symmetry.space_group_name_H-M   'P 1'
#
loop_
_entity.id
_entity.type
_entity.pdbx_description
1 polymer ?
#
loop_
_entity_poly.entity_id
_entity_poly.type
_entity_poly.pdbx_seq_one_letter_code
_entity_poly.pdbx_strand_id
1 'polypeptide(L)'
;RVQMRTAIKKLQRRLGITTIYVTHDQEEALAISDRIAVMKEGNIMQVGTPESIYKKPENTFVAGFIGVSNFVDCEVKGDNPEAAVLDIKGECKITCQLKKPFSGKGIISARPEQLFFDEKEGLPGKIIMSTFLGDFIEYEIELDNGQTLQLNEYTKDVQTVRPDGENVKVNFDINAVGVYDAATQEVISW
;
A
#
# COMPACT_ATOMS: atom_id res chain seq x y z
N ARG A 1 20.74 -12.59 8.05
CA ARG A 1 20.17 -12.28 6.72
C ARG A 1 20.55 -10.87 6.26
N VAL A 2 20.33 -9.80 7.04
CA VAL A 2 20.64 -8.40 6.65
C VAL A 2 22.11 -8.22 6.24
N GLN A 3 23.06 -8.76 7.02
CA GLN A 3 24.49 -8.68 6.72
C GLN A 3 24.85 -9.38 5.40
N MET A 4 24.22 -10.51 5.08
CA MET A 4 24.42 -11.23 3.82
C MET A 4 23.93 -10.43 2.62
N ARG A 5 22.71 -9.83 2.70
CA ARG A 5 22.18 -8.94 1.65
C ARG A 5 23.14 -7.80 1.34
N THR A 6 23.65 -7.14 2.38
CA THR A 6 24.63 -6.04 2.24
C THR A 6 25.95 -6.52 1.61
N ALA A 7 26.44 -7.71 1.98
CA ALA A 7 27.67 -8.28 1.42
C ALA A 7 27.52 -8.59 -0.07
N ILE A 8 26.40 -9.20 -0.49
CA ILE A 8 26.10 -9.50 -1.90
C ILE A 8 26.09 -8.20 -2.73
N LYS A 9 25.35 -7.17 -2.26
CA LYS A 9 25.28 -5.87 -2.95
C LYS A 9 26.65 -5.19 -3.07
N LYS A 10 27.46 -5.21 -2.01
CA LYS A 10 28.84 -4.67 -2.02
C LYS A 10 29.73 -5.42 -2.99
N LEU A 11 29.65 -6.75 -3.02
CA LEU A 11 30.44 -7.59 -3.92
C LEU A 11 30.08 -7.31 -5.39
N GLN A 12 28.78 -7.31 -5.71
CA GLN A 12 28.28 -7.01 -7.05
C GLN A 12 28.78 -5.63 -7.55
N ARG A 13 28.65 -4.59 -6.70
CA ARG A 13 29.14 -3.24 -7.02
C ARG A 13 30.65 -3.20 -7.23
N ARG A 14 31.42 -3.91 -6.40
CA ARG A 14 32.87 -3.97 -6.50
C ARG A 14 33.35 -4.66 -7.79
N LEU A 15 32.64 -5.70 -8.21
CA LEU A 15 32.98 -6.47 -9.41
C LEU A 15 32.46 -5.82 -10.69
N GLY A 16 31.47 -4.92 -10.62
CA GLY A 16 30.84 -4.29 -11.77
C GLY A 16 30.11 -5.24 -12.71
N ILE A 17 29.67 -6.42 -12.22
CA ILE A 17 29.03 -7.45 -13.02
C ILE A 17 27.50 -7.32 -13.01
N THR A 18 26.88 -7.66 -14.14
CA THR A 18 25.43 -7.84 -14.19
C THR A 18 25.07 -9.17 -13.52
N THR A 19 24.20 -9.09 -12.53
CA THR A 19 23.77 -10.25 -11.73
C THR A 19 22.25 -10.39 -11.78
N ILE A 20 21.76 -11.59 -12.08
CA ILE A 20 20.35 -11.94 -11.95
C ILE A 20 20.20 -12.73 -10.65
N TYR A 21 19.32 -12.21 -9.76
CA TYR A 21 19.02 -12.86 -8.49
C TYR A 21 17.54 -13.24 -8.45
N VAL A 22 17.25 -14.53 -8.28
CA VAL A 22 15.89 -15.05 -8.20
C VAL A 22 15.58 -15.36 -6.75
N THR A 23 14.52 -14.77 -6.22
CA THR A 23 14.10 -14.95 -4.83
C THR A 23 12.58 -14.84 -4.71
N HIS A 24 12.01 -15.47 -3.70
CA HIS A 24 10.66 -15.24 -3.24
C HIS A 24 10.60 -14.31 -2.02
N ASP A 25 11.75 -13.89 -1.49
CA ASP A 25 11.87 -12.95 -0.37
C ASP A 25 11.86 -11.52 -0.92
N GLN A 26 10.75 -10.82 -0.66
CA GLN A 26 10.51 -9.47 -1.14
C GLN A 26 11.49 -8.46 -0.54
N GLU A 27 11.82 -8.60 0.74
CA GLU A 27 12.76 -7.72 1.41
C GLU A 27 14.18 -7.88 0.83
N GLU A 28 14.55 -9.10 0.41
CA GLU A 28 15.81 -9.31 -0.30
C GLU A 28 15.79 -8.57 -1.64
N ALA A 29 14.75 -8.76 -2.44
CA ALA A 29 14.62 -8.10 -3.73
C ALA A 29 14.69 -6.57 -3.60
N LEU A 30 13.92 -5.99 -2.67
CA LEU A 30 13.91 -4.55 -2.42
C LEU A 30 15.27 -4.00 -1.94
N ALA A 31 16.00 -4.78 -1.10
CA ALA A 31 17.25 -4.32 -0.50
C ALA A 31 18.46 -4.36 -1.44
N ILE A 32 18.56 -5.40 -2.31
CA ILE A 32 19.79 -5.65 -3.08
C ILE A 32 19.72 -5.25 -4.55
N SER A 33 18.52 -5.21 -5.14
CA SER A 33 18.36 -5.02 -6.59
C SER A 33 18.45 -3.56 -7.00
N ASP A 34 18.91 -3.30 -8.23
CA ASP A 34 18.78 -2.02 -8.89
C ASP A 34 17.46 -1.95 -9.69
N ARG A 35 17.00 -3.12 -10.18
CA ARG A 35 15.70 -3.31 -10.83
C ARG A 35 15.07 -4.63 -10.38
N ILE A 36 13.76 -4.64 -10.27
CA ILE A 36 12.97 -5.82 -9.90
C ILE A 36 12.01 -6.12 -11.03
N ALA A 37 11.94 -7.38 -11.45
CA ALA A 37 10.87 -7.91 -12.29
C ALA A 37 9.95 -8.77 -11.41
N VAL A 38 8.71 -8.31 -11.21
CA VAL A 38 7.68 -9.10 -10.52
C VAL A 38 7.02 -10.02 -11.53
N MET A 39 6.98 -11.31 -11.22
CA MET A 39 6.45 -12.34 -12.10
C MET A 39 5.26 -13.06 -11.49
N LYS A 40 4.28 -13.41 -12.32
CA LYS A 40 3.14 -14.26 -11.99
C LYS A 40 2.91 -15.25 -13.11
N GLU A 41 2.92 -16.55 -12.81
CA GLU A 41 2.60 -17.62 -13.78
C GLU A 41 3.40 -17.51 -15.10
N GLY A 42 4.70 -17.18 -14.98
CA GLY A 42 5.58 -17.01 -16.16
C GLY A 42 5.50 -15.66 -16.86
N ASN A 43 4.56 -14.80 -16.50
CA ASN A 43 4.40 -13.47 -17.08
C ASN A 43 5.05 -12.40 -16.20
N ILE A 44 5.66 -11.40 -16.83
CA ILE A 44 6.17 -10.21 -16.14
C ILE A 44 5.02 -9.25 -15.89
N MET A 45 4.71 -8.99 -14.62
CA MET A 45 3.62 -8.11 -14.20
C MET A 45 4.05 -6.64 -14.12
N GLN A 46 5.31 -6.40 -13.72
CA GLN A 46 5.93 -5.07 -13.67
C GLN A 46 7.44 -5.19 -13.60
N VAL A 47 8.16 -4.23 -14.20
CA VAL A 47 9.62 -4.09 -14.06
C VAL A 47 9.94 -2.66 -13.67
N GLY A 48 10.64 -2.47 -12.55
CA GLY A 48 10.97 -1.13 -12.07
C GLY A 48 12.10 -1.10 -11.04
N THR A 49 12.40 0.09 -10.53
CA THR A 49 13.26 0.23 -9.35
C THR A 49 12.53 -0.28 -8.11
N PRO A 50 13.25 -0.69 -7.05
CA PRO A 50 12.61 -1.08 -5.78
C PRO A 50 11.58 -0.05 -5.28
N GLU A 51 11.91 1.22 -5.36
CA GLU A 51 11.03 2.30 -4.95
C GLU A 51 9.75 2.37 -5.82
N SER A 52 9.87 2.27 -7.15
CA SER A 52 8.72 2.32 -8.04
C SER A 52 7.79 1.11 -7.86
N ILE A 53 8.36 -0.09 -7.68
CA ILE A 53 7.61 -1.32 -7.44
C ILE A 53 6.82 -1.24 -6.14
N TYR A 54 7.40 -0.65 -5.08
CA TYR A 54 6.75 -0.51 -3.78
C TYR A 54 5.72 0.61 -3.76
N LYS A 55 6.09 1.82 -4.22
CA LYS A 55 5.25 3.03 -4.12
C LYS A 55 4.22 3.18 -5.24
N LYS A 56 4.52 2.64 -6.44
CA LYS A 56 3.69 2.79 -7.64
C LYS A 56 3.46 1.46 -8.36
N PRO A 57 2.82 0.48 -7.70
CA PRO A 57 2.49 -0.78 -8.34
C PRO A 57 1.47 -0.59 -9.47
N GLU A 58 1.74 -1.19 -10.63
CA GLU A 58 0.92 -1.01 -11.84
C GLU A 58 -0.39 -1.79 -11.83
N ASN A 59 -0.50 -2.78 -10.94
CA ASN A 59 -1.72 -3.57 -10.77
C ASN A 59 -1.87 -4.07 -9.31
N THR A 60 -3.06 -4.54 -8.98
CA THR A 60 -3.38 -5.03 -7.62
C THR A 60 -2.54 -6.25 -7.22
N PHE A 61 -2.13 -7.10 -8.19
CA PHE A 61 -1.26 -8.23 -7.90
C PHE A 61 0.09 -7.76 -7.35
N VAL A 62 0.75 -6.80 -8.03
CA VAL A 62 2.03 -6.26 -7.56
C VAL A 62 1.86 -5.55 -6.22
N ALA A 63 0.78 -4.78 -6.06
CA ALA A 63 0.47 -4.10 -4.80
C ALA A 63 0.34 -5.07 -3.62
N GLY A 64 -0.35 -6.18 -3.81
CA GLY A 64 -0.55 -7.20 -2.77
C GLY A 64 0.62 -8.17 -2.62
N PHE A 65 1.43 -8.36 -3.68
CA PHE A 65 2.58 -9.25 -3.62
C PHE A 65 3.79 -8.60 -2.93
N ILE A 66 4.00 -7.28 -3.10
CA ILE A 66 5.15 -6.56 -2.53
C ILE A 66 4.73 -5.84 -1.25
N GLY A 67 5.09 -6.40 -0.10
CA GLY A 67 4.71 -5.88 1.22
C GLY A 67 3.22 -6.07 1.54
N VAL A 68 2.79 -5.48 2.65
CA VAL A 68 1.39 -5.51 3.08
C VAL A 68 0.63 -4.39 2.37
N SER A 69 -0.60 -4.66 1.93
CA SER A 69 -1.52 -3.66 1.38
C SER A 69 -2.94 -3.91 1.85
N ASN A 70 -3.61 -2.85 2.23
CA ASN A 70 -5.05 -2.83 2.43
C ASN A 70 -5.71 -2.57 1.08
N PHE A 71 -6.75 -3.34 0.75
CA PHE A 71 -7.56 -3.14 -0.45
C PHE A 71 -8.98 -2.79 -0.02
N VAL A 72 -9.50 -1.64 -0.47
CA VAL A 72 -10.83 -1.15 -0.12
C VAL A 72 -11.60 -0.85 -1.39
N ASP A 73 -12.77 -1.46 -1.52
CA ASP A 73 -13.66 -1.22 -2.66
C ASP A 73 -14.28 0.17 -2.58
N CYS A 74 -14.37 0.85 -3.73
CA CYS A 74 -14.99 2.15 -3.85
C CYS A 74 -15.73 2.31 -5.17
N GLU A 75 -16.65 3.30 -5.23
CA GLU A 75 -17.20 3.80 -6.49
C GLU A 75 -16.41 5.04 -6.91
N VAL A 76 -15.89 5.02 -8.12
CA VAL A 76 -15.11 6.12 -8.69
C VAL A 76 -16.04 6.97 -9.57
N LYS A 77 -16.07 8.27 -9.32
CA LYS A 77 -16.74 9.29 -10.14
C LYS A 77 -15.67 10.25 -10.66
N GLY A 78 -15.09 9.95 -11.80
CA GLY A 78 -13.91 10.62 -12.35
C GLY A 78 -14.11 11.11 -13.79
N ASP A 79 -15.25 11.72 -14.10
CA ASP A 79 -15.46 12.40 -15.39
C ASP A 79 -14.46 13.54 -15.56
N ASN A 80 -14.11 14.23 -14.46
CA ASN A 80 -12.95 15.10 -14.39
C ASN A 80 -11.81 14.36 -13.69
N PRO A 81 -10.73 13.96 -14.41
CA PRO A 81 -9.64 13.18 -13.82
C PRO A 81 -8.80 13.96 -12.80
N GLU A 82 -8.81 15.30 -12.83
CA GLU A 82 -8.08 16.12 -11.86
C GLU A 82 -8.78 16.22 -10.50
N ALA A 83 -10.07 15.89 -10.43
CA ALA A 83 -10.89 15.96 -9.23
C ALA A 83 -11.89 14.80 -9.18
N ALA A 84 -11.40 13.59 -9.34
CA ALA A 84 -12.20 12.37 -9.21
C ALA A 84 -12.59 12.13 -7.74
N VAL A 85 -13.81 11.68 -7.51
CA VAL A 85 -14.31 11.36 -6.18
C VAL A 85 -14.37 9.85 -6.02
N LEU A 86 -13.71 9.34 -4.98
CA LEU A 86 -13.80 7.96 -4.52
C LEU A 86 -14.85 7.91 -3.41
N ASP A 87 -15.93 7.22 -3.64
CA ASP A 87 -17.02 7.03 -2.67
C ASP A 87 -16.89 5.62 -2.06
N ILE A 88 -16.54 5.55 -0.79
CA ILE A 88 -16.42 4.30 -0.06
C ILE A 88 -17.73 4.08 0.70
N LYS A 89 -18.66 3.36 0.06
CA LYS A 89 -19.97 2.94 0.61
C LYS A 89 -20.83 4.07 1.19
N GLY A 90 -20.61 5.32 0.76
CA GLY A 90 -21.30 6.49 1.30
C GLY A 90 -20.78 6.99 2.66
N GLU A 91 -19.84 6.27 3.28
CA GLU A 91 -19.28 6.58 4.60
C GLU A 91 -18.10 7.55 4.52
N CYS A 92 -17.28 7.41 3.47
CA CYS A 92 -16.11 8.26 3.25
C CYS A 92 -16.00 8.65 1.78
N LYS A 93 -15.74 9.93 1.52
CA LYS A 93 -15.52 10.47 0.17
C LYS A 93 -14.17 11.14 0.11
N ILE A 94 -13.33 10.70 -0.84
CA ILE A 94 -11.98 11.17 -1.00
C ILE A 94 -11.82 11.70 -2.42
N THR A 95 -11.19 12.87 -2.58
CA THR A 95 -10.89 13.44 -3.90
C THR A 95 -9.47 13.08 -4.30
N CYS A 96 -9.27 12.56 -5.51
CA CYS A 96 -7.97 12.18 -6.04
C CYS A 96 -7.79 12.60 -7.50
N GLN A 97 -6.58 12.44 -8.01
CA GLN A 97 -6.26 12.59 -9.42
C GLN A 97 -6.17 11.22 -10.10
N LEU A 98 -6.73 11.15 -11.30
CA LEU A 98 -6.65 9.98 -12.18
C LEU A 98 -5.82 10.28 -13.42
N LYS A 99 -5.24 9.26 -14.04
CA LYS A 99 -4.51 9.38 -15.33
C LYS A 99 -5.41 9.78 -16.50
N LYS A 100 -6.65 9.35 -16.45
CA LYS A 100 -7.69 9.58 -17.49
C LYS A 100 -9.07 9.53 -16.84
N PRO A 101 -10.10 10.08 -17.51
CA PRO A 101 -11.47 9.94 -17.04
C PRO A 101 -11.83 8.46 -16.80
N PHE A 102 -12.40 8.18 -15.66
CA PHE A 102 -12.88 6.85 -15.27
C PHE A 102 -14.03 6.97 -14.29
N SER A 103 -15.12 6.26 -14.54
CA SER A 103 -16.26 6.15 -13.62
C SER A 103 -16.68 4.68 -13.55
N GLY A 104 -16.85 4.15 -12.34
CA GLY A 104 -17.20 2.75 -12.09
C GLY A 104 -16.62 2.22 -10.79
N LYS A 105 -16.60 0.89 -10.66
CA LYS A 105 -16.03 0.23 -9.49
C LYS A 105 -14.51 0.31 -9.49
N GLY A 106 -13.96 0.77 -8.38
CA GLY A 106 -12.53 0.88 -8.13
C GLY A 106 -12.10 0.16 -6.87
N ILE A 107 -10.79 0.00 -6.74
CA ILE A 107 -10.12 -0.55 -5.56
C ILE A 107 -9.07 0.47 -5.14
N ILE A 108 -9.14 0.92 -3.89
CA ILE A 108 -8.08 1.69 -3.24
C ILE A 108 -7.08 0.70 -2.66
N SER A 109 -5.80 0.84 -2.99
CA SER A 109 -4.71 0.11 -2.33
C SER A 109 -3.90 1.06 -1.48
N ALA A 110 -3.81 0.79 -0.19
CA ALA A 110 -3.08 1.58 0.78
C ALA A 110 -2.13 0.71 1.60
N ARG A 111 -0.88 1.14 1.77
CA ARG A 111 0.05 0.54 2.72
C ARG A 111 -0.38 0.88 4.14
N PRO A 112 -0.02 0.06 5.16
CA PRO A 112 -0.36 0.38 6.55
C PRO A 112 0.09 1.76 7.01
N GLU A 113 1.24 2.24 6.54
CA GLU A 113 1.79 3.56 6.82
C GLU A 113 1.14 4.72 6.04
N GLN A 114 0.25 4.42 5.09
CA GLN A 114 -0.52 5.40 4.31
C GLN A 114 -1.93 5.61 4.85
N LEU A 115 -2.27 4.90 5.92
CA LEU A 115 -3.48 5.09 6.69
C LEU A 115 -3.18 5.92 7.95
N PHE A 116 -4.15 6.69 8.39
CA PHE A 116 -4.05 7.46 9.63
C PHE A 116 -5.40 7.56 10.33
N PHE A 117 -5.38 7.78 11.63
CA PHE A 117 -6.58 8.06 12.40
C PHE A 117 -7.01 9.51 12.21
N ASP A 118 -8.32 9.72 11.98
CA ASP A 118 -8.91 11.04 11.85
C ASP A 118 -10.13 11.14 12.78
N GLU A 119 -10.21 12.21 13.58
CA GLU A 119 -11.31 12.37 14.54
C GLU A 119 -12.62 12.80 13.86
N LYS A 120 -12.56 13.40 12.67
CA LYS A 120 -13.69 14.02 12.01
C LYS A 120 -14.27 13.19 10.89
N GLU A 121 -13.39 12.72 9.99
CA GLU A 121 -13.76 12.06 8.74
C GLU A 121 -13.05 10.72 8.62
N GLY A 122 -13.57 9.81 7.80
CA GLY A 122 -12.95 8.52 7.52
C GLY A 122 -13.91 7.34 7.73
N LEU A 123 -13.40 6.15 7.49
CA LEU A 123 -14.12 4.90 7.66
C LEU A 123 -14.24 4.56 9.15
N PRO A 124 -15.45 4.39 9.69
CA PRO A 124 -15.63 3.99 11.07
C PRO A 124 -15.18 2.53 11.26
N GLY A 125 -14.54 2.27 12.40
CA GLY A 125 -14.07 0.95 12.74
C GLY A 125 -13.68 0.86 14.20
N LYS A 126 -13.25 -0.35 14.60
CA LYS A 126 -12.85 -0.65 15.96
C LYS A 126 -11.48 -1.33 15.96
N ILE A 127 -10.58 -0.87 16.80
CA ILE A 127 -9.29 -1.51 17.00
C ILE A 127 -9.52 -2.88 17.64
N ILE A 128 -9.09 -3.94 16.97
CA ILE A 128 -9.17 -5.32 17.48
C ILE A 128 -7.85 -5.77 18.09
N MET A 129 -6.74 -5.19 17.64
CA MET A 129 -5.41 -5.49 18.19
C MET A 129 -4.46 -4.31 18.00
N SER A 130 -3.68 -4.00 19.03
CA SER A 130 -2.62 -3.01 19.03
C SER A 130 -1.30 -3.67 19.40
N THR A 131 -0.32 -3.65 18.51
CA THR A 131 0.98 -4.29 18.71
C THR A 131 2.10 -3.27 18.64
N PHE A 132 2.85 -3.10 19.75
CA PHE A 132 4.02 -2.23 19.78
C PHE A 132 5.25 -2.97 19.25
N LEU A 133 5.83 -2.47 18.15
CA LEU A 133 6.95 -3.09 17.43
C LEU A 133 8.27 -2.28 17.53
N GLY A 134 8.30 -1.29 18.40
CA GLY A 134 9.47 -0.44 18.68
C GLY A 134 9.42 0.88 17.92
N ASP A 135 9.72 0.90 16.65
CA ASP A 135 9.71 2.09 15.79
C ASP A 135 8.33 2.47 15.26
N PHE A 136 7.39 1.52 15.26
CA PHE A 136 5.98 1.78 14.95
C PHE A 136 5.07 0.89 15.81
N ILE A 137 3.78 1.29 15.85
CA ILE A 137 2.69 0.53 16.44
C ILE A 137 1.83 0.05 15.27
N GLU A 138 1.56 -1.25 15.22
CA GLU A 138 0.66 -1.86 14.26
C GLU A 138 -0.71 -2.02 14.89
N TYR A 139 -1.74 -1.55 14.19
CA TYR A 139 -3.14 -1.69 14.57
C TYR A 139 -3.87 -2.55 13.55
N GLU A 140 -4.59 -3.55 14.04
CA GLU A 140 -5.64 -4.23 13.27
C GLU A 140 -6.99 -3.58 13.60
N ILE A 141 -7.71 -3.13 12.56
CA ILE A 141 -8.96 -2.39 12.70
C ILE A 141 -10.05 -3.10 11.92
N GLU A 142 -11.10 -3.53 12.60
CA GLU A 142 -12.30 -4.07 11.96
C GLU A 142 -13.25 -2.93 11.64
N LEU A 143 -13.58 -2.78 10.35
CA LEU A 143 -14.60 -1.84 9.88
C LEU A 143 -16.00 -2.39 10.11
N ASP A 144 -17.02 -1.54 10.11
CA ASP A 144 -18.43 -1.93 10.32
C ASP A 144 -18.94 -2.97 9.30
N ASN A 145 -18.27 -3.09 8.16
CA ASN A 145 -18.58 -4.09 7.13
C ASN A 145 -17.89 -5.46 7.33
N GLY A 146 -17.14 -5.64 8.42
CA GLY A 146 -16.38 -6.85 8.74
C GLY A 146 -15.01 -6.97 8.02
N GLN A 147 -14.60 -5.96 7.25
CA GLN A 147 -13.28 -5.92 6.64
C GLN A 147 -12.25 -5.49 7.69
N THR A 148 -11.07 -6.13 7.70
CA THR A 148 -9.95 -5.73 8.55
C THR A 148 -8.96 -4.90 7.77
N LEU A 149 -8.51 -3.79 8.36
CA LEU A 149 -7.42 -2.95 7.88
C LEU A 149 -6.25 -3.04 8.84
N GLN A 150 -5.04 -2.95 8.30
CA GLN A 150 -3.80 -2.79 9.06
C GLN A 150 -3.31 -1.35 8.93
N LEU A 151 -3.04 -0.68 10.06
CA LEU A 151 -2.54 0.70 10.13
C LEU A 151 -1.29 0.75 10.99
N ASN A 152 -0.27 1.47 10.53
CA ASN A 152 0.99 1.67 11.25
C ASN A 152 1.17 3.14 11.62
N GLU A 153 1.26 3.43 12.94
CA GLU A 153 1.69 4.74 13.45
C GLU A 153 3.14 4.68 13.92
N TYR A 154 3.97 5.61 13.46
CA TYR A 154 5.36 5.69 13.94
C TYR A 154 5.42 6.23 15.37
N THR A 155 6.18 5.55 16.25
CA THR A 155 6.27 5.89 17.67
C THR A 155 6.83 7.29 17.97
N LYS A 156 7.58 7.87 17.01
CA LYS A 156 8.03 9.26 17.10
C LYS A 156 6.89 10.30 17.04
N ASP A 157 5.75 9.92 16.44
CA ASP A 157 4.60 10.81 16.17
C ASP A 157 3.46 10.60 17.19
N VAL A 158 3.52 9.56 18.03
CA VAL A 158 2.50 9.23 19.03
C VAL A 158 3.08 9.08 20.42
N GLN A 159 2.31 9.52 21.44
CA GLN A 159 2.74 9.45 22.85
C GLN A 159 2.30 8.17 23.55
N THR A 160 1.17 7.59 23.11
CA THR A 160 0.56 6.42 23.76
C THR A 160 -0.06 5.49 22.72
N VAL A 161 0.03 4.18 22.99
CA VAL A 161 -0.65 3.15 22.19
C VAL A 161 -2.16 3.25 22.42
N ARG A 162 -2.96 3.25 21.34
CA ARG A 162 -4.42 3.18 21.46
C ARG A 162 -4.84 1.80 21.95
N PRO A 163 -5.82 1.72 22.87
CA PRO A 163 -6.23 0.44 23.46
C PRO A 163 -7.09 -0.38 22.48
N ASP A 164 -7.01 -1.69 22.62
CA ASP A 164 -7.94 -2.61 21.96
C ASP A 164 -9.38 -2.28 22.37
N GLY A 165 -10.29 -2.33 21.39
CA GLY A 165 -11.70 -2.00 21.57
C GLY A 165 -12.05 -0.53 21.39
N GLU A 166 -11.09 0.36 21.14
CA GLU A 166 -11.34 1.77 20.84
C GLU A 166 -12.03 1.92 19.47
N ASN A 167 -13.10 2.74 19.45
CA ASN A 167 -13.74 3.12 18.18
C ASN A 167 -12.94 4.25 17.54
N VAL A 168 -12.62 4.08 16.28
CA VAL A 168 -11.75 4.99 15.52
C VAL A 168 -12.35 5.30 14.17
N LYS A 169 -11.84 6.34 13.51
CA LYS A 169 -12.05 6.58 12.09
C LYS A 169 -10.71 6.51 11.37
N VAL A 170 -10.68 5.79 10.26
CA VAL A 170 -9.48 5.59 9.44
C VAL A 170 -9.62 6.36 8.14
N ASN A 171 -8.62 7.16 7.83
CA ASN A 171 -8.53 7.90 6.60
C ASN A 171 -7.25 7.55 5.83
N PHE A 172 -7.11 8.05 4.59
CA PHE A 172 -6.06 7.67 3.64
C PHE A 172 -5.21 8.89 3.27
N ASP A 173 -3.89 8.73 3.20
CA ASP A 173 -3.04 9.70 2.51
C ASP A 173 -3.25 9.56 1.00
N ILE A 174 -4.16 10.35 0.46
CA ILE A 174 -4.59 10.27 -0.94
C ILE A 174 -3.47 10.50 -1.95
N ASN A 175 -2.38 11.16 -1.56
CA ASN A 175 -1.23 11.38 -2.43
C ASN A 175 -0.30 10.16 -2.49
N ALA A 176 -0.49 9.20 -1.60
CA ALA A 176 0.35 8.01 -1.49
C ALA A 176 -0.35 6.72 -1.91
N VAL A 177 -1.70 6.67 -1.88
CA VAL A 177 -2.46 5.46 -2.22
C VAL A 177 -2.64 5.27 -3.72
N GLY A 178 -2.78 4.02 -4.16
CA GLY A 178 -3.12 3.67 -5.54
C GLY A 178 -4.61 3.43 -5.71
N VAL A 179 -5.15 3.86 -6.85
CA VAL A 179 -6.53 3.54 -7.25
C VAL A 179 -6.49 2.69 -8.51
N TYR A 180 -7.23 1.60 -8.48
CA TYR A 180 -7.26 0.59 -9.54
C TYR A 180 -8.69 0.40 -10.06
N ASP A 181 -8.82 0.11 -11.35
CA ASP A 181 -10.06 -0.39 -11.93
C ASP A 181 -10.34 -1.81 -11.39
N ALA A 182 -11.50 -2.02 -10.80
CA ALA A 182 -11.86 -3.31 -10.21
C ALA A 182 -12.00 -4.44 -11.25
N ALA A 183 -12.29 -4.12 -12.52
CA ALA A 183 -12.46 -5.12 -13.57
C ALA A 183 -11.11 -5.56 -14.16
N THR A 184 -10.22 -4.63 -14.47
CA THR A 184 -8.91 -4.92 -15.07
C THR A 184 -7.81 -5.12 -14.06
N GLN A 185 -8.01 -4.63 -12.82
CA GLN A 185 -7.03 -4.58 -11.74
C GLN A 185 -5.80 -3.71 -12.06
N GLU A 186 -5.85 -2.90 -13.10
CA GLU A 186 -4.81 -1.97 -13.48
C GLU A 186 -4.96 -0.62 -12.77
N VAL A 187 -3.83 0.05 -12.52
CA VAL A 187 -3.82 1.36 -11.87
C VAL A 187 -4.41 2.45 -12.76
N ILE A 188 -5.31 3.25 -12.20
CA ILE A 188 -5.97 4.40 -12.84
C ILE A 188 -5.56 5.75 -12.25
N SER A 189 -4.86 5.76 -11.08
CA SER A 189 -4.27 6.94 -10.43
C SER A 189 -2.76 7.06 -10.70
N TRP A 190 -2.11 8.11 -10.22
CA TRP A 190 -0.76 8.68 -10.28
C TRP A 190 -0.25 9.23 -11.55
#